data_4f4d6d36d7c1f73f4296748697c83dfd
#
_entry.id   4f4d6d36d7c1f73f4296748697c83dfd
#
_cell.length_a   1.000
_cell.length_b   1.000
_cell.length_c   1.000
_cell.angle_alpha   90.00
_cell.angle_beta   90.00
_cell.angle_gamma   90.00
#
_symmetry.space_group_name_H-M   'P 1'
#
loop_
_entity.id
_entity.type
_entity.pdbx_description
1 polymer ?
#
loop_
_entity_poly.entity_id
_entity_poly.type
_entity_poly.pdbx_seq_one_letter_code
_entity_poly.pdbx_strand_id
1 'polypeptide(L)'
;LQGFLFSILRVFVDFFRLGEVRGSRTAVRISLQHTYEPDILFVGGERRHILAENEVLEAPDLVIEILSASTAEYDRGVKRENYEKAGVRELWLIDPYGPAGTQFYQRRGEELVEIAPVDGIVHSIALPNFKLKTAWLWPDASGQLPNPVEVLKELGAV
;
A
#
# COMPACT_ATOMS: atom_id res chain seq x y z
N LEU A 1 -8.70 8.67 -5.10
CA LEU A 1 -8.05 7.99 -3.96
C LEU A 1 -6.63 7.54 -4.31
N GLN A 2 -6.43 6.80 -5.40
CA GLN A 2 -5.10 6.30 -5.78
C GLN A 2 -4.06 7.42 -5.91
N GLY A 3 -4.38 8.48 -6.64
CA GLY A 3 -3.49 9.63 -6.80
C GLY A 3 -3.16 10.34 -5.48
N PHE A 4 -4.16 10.47 -4.60
CA PHE A 4 -3.97 11.02 -3.26
C PHE A 4 -2.99 10.19 -2.43
N LEU A 5 -3.25 8.88 -2.32
CA LEU A 5 -2.36 7.97 -1.58
C LEU A 5 -0.95 7.93 -2.17
N PHE A 6 -0.84 7.85 -3.49
CA PHE A 6 0.45 7.88 -4.16
C PHE A 6 1.23 9.14 -3.81
N SER A 7 0.58 10.29 -3.83
CA SER A 7 1.22 11.58 -3.55
C SER A 7 1.76 11.66 -2.13
N ILE A 8 0.95 11.31 -1.12
CA ILE A 8 1.40 11.38 0.28
C ILE A 8 2.49 10.36 0.58
N LEU A 9 2.38 9.14 0.05
CA LEU A 9 3.41 8.10 0.24
C LEU A 9 4.71 8.47 -0.45
N ARG A 10 4.64 8.98 -1.68
CA ARG A 10 5.82 9.39 -2.44
C ARG A 10 6.59 10.49 -1.71
N VAL A 11 5.91 11.55 -1.29
CA VAL A 11 6.55 12.66 -0.57
C VAL A 11 7.10 12.20 0.78
N PHE A 12 6.34 11.41 1.54
CA PHE A 12 6.79 10.86 2.83
C PHE A 12 8.08 10.03 2.67
N VAL A 13 8.08 9.10 1.73
CA VAL A 13 9.23 8.23 1.48
C VAL A 13 10.46 9.02 1.01
N ASP A 14 10.26 9.97 0.11
CA ASP A 14 11.36 10.83 -0.39
C ASP A 14 11.90 11.74 0.71
N PHE A 15 11.02 12.35 1.52
CA PHE A 15 11.40 13.23 2.63
C PHE A 15 12.29 12.54 3.66
N PHE A 16 11.89 11.34 4.07
CA PHE A 16 12.65 10.55 5.06
C PHE A 16 13.69 9.60 4.43
N ARG A 17 13.83 9.61 3.10
CA ARG A 17 14.79 8.77 2.36
C ARG A 17 14.65 7.27 2.67
N LEU A 18 13.40 6.78 2.71
CA LEU A 18 13.11 5.41 3.13
C LEU A 18 13.27 4.37 2.01
N GLY A 19 13.22 4.77 0.77
CA GLY A 19 13.25 3.86 -0.37
C GLY A 19 12.58 4.46 -1.60
N GLU A 20 11.77 3.65 -2.28
CA GLU A 20 11.10 4.07 -3.51
C GLU A 20 9.62 3.63 -3.52
N VAL A 21 8.75 4.57 -3.89
CA VAL A 21 7.32 4.32 -4.16
C VAL A 21 7.10 4.32 -5.67
N ARG A 22 6.41 3.31 -6.16
CA ARG A 22 5.97 3.24 -7.56
C ARG A 22 4.46 3.10 -7.65
N GLY A 23 3.90 3.62 -8.72
CA GLY A 23 2.47 3.54 -9.02
C GLY A 23 2.13 2.40 -9.97
N SER A 24 0.91 2.44 -10.50
CA SER A 24 0.42 1.50 -11.50
C SER A 24 1.33 1.43 -12.74
N ARG A 25 1.26 0.32 -13.46
CA ARG A 25 2.11 -0.03 -14.61
C ARG A 25 3.54 -0.43 -14.25
N THR A 26 3.82 -0.67 -12.98
CA THR A 26 5.06 -1.31 -12.56
C THR A 26 4.79 -2.80 -12.38
N ALA A 27 5.40 -3.62 -13.20
CA ALA A 27 5.27 -5.07 -13.10
C ALA A 27 6.05 -5.60 -11.89
N VAL A 28 5.43 -6.44 -11.10
CA VAL A 28 6.05 -7.10 -9.94
C VAL A 28 6.07 -8.60 -10.17
N ARG A 29 7.25 -9.18 -10.16
CA ARG A 29 7.43 -10.64 -10.24
C ARG A 29 7.14 -11.26 -8.88
N ILE A 30 5.98 -11.89 -8.76
CA ILE A 30 5.53 -12.54 -7.53
C ILE A 30 6.03 -13.99 -7.48
N SER A 31 6.02 -14.66 -8.61
CA SER A 31 6.51 -16.03 -8.76
C SER A 31 6.88 -16.29 -10.23
N LEU A 32 7.30 -17.51 -10.55
CA LEU A 32 7.56 -17.91 -11.93
C LEU A 32 6.30 -17.87 -12.81
N GLN A 33 5.12 -18.01 -12.22
CA GLN A 33 3.83 -18.02 -12.94
C GLN A 33 3.04 -16.73 -12.84
N HIS A 34 3.37 -15.83 -11.88
CA HIS A 34 2.54 -14.66 -11.60
C HIS A 34 3.35 -13.37 -11.63
N THR A 35 2.88 -12.44 -12.45
CA THR A 35 3.32 -11.05 -12.49
C THR A 35 2.11 -10.16 -12.29
N TYR A 36 2.17 -9.25 -11.32
CA TYR A 36 1.10 -8.31 -11.01
C TYR A 36 1.54 -6.88 -11.24
N GLU A 37 0.58 -5.99 -11.42
CA GLU A 37 0.77 -4.55 -11.50
C GLU A 37 -0.06 -3.89 -10.40
N PRO A 38 0.44 -3.83 -9.15
CA PRO A 38 -0.31 -3.21 -8.06
C PRO A 38 -0.50 -1.72 -8.29
N ASP A 39 -1.54 -1.15 -7.69
CA ASP A 39 -1.84 0.27 -7.82
C ASP A 39 -0.73 1.14 -7.22
N ILE A 40 -0.22 0.75 -6.06
CA ILE A 40 0.91 1.40 -5.39
C ILE A 40 1.77 0.33 -4.73
N LEU A 41 3.10 0.53 -4.78
CA LEU A 41 4.03 -0.31 -4.06
C LEU A 41 5.16 0.51 -3.43
N PHE A 42 5.78 -0.04 -2.41
CA PHE A 42 6.96 0.50 -1.77
C PHE A 42 8.03 -0.57 -1.61
N VAL A 43 9.27 -0.19 -1.93
CA VAL A 43 10.47 -1.00 -1.68
C VAL A 43 11.42 -0.20 -0.82
N GLY A 44 11.83 -0.76 0.31
CA GLY A 44 12.79 -0.14 1.23
C GLY A 44 14.16 0.04 0.60
N GLY A 45 14.89 1.07 1.05
CA GLY A 45 16.22 1.42 0.50
C GLY A 45 17.24 0.30 0.56
N GLU A 46 17.13 -0.60 1.54
CA GLU A 46 17.99 -1.77 1.71
C GLU A 46 17.79 -2.83 0.62
N ARG A 47 16.66 -2.77 -0.08
CA ARG A 47 16.27 -3.73 -1.12
C ARG A 47 16.24 -3.12 -2.51
N ARG A 48 16.90 -1.99 -2.73
CA ARG A 48 16.93 -1.32 -4.05
C ARG A 48 17.43 -2.21 -5.18
N HIS A 49 18.19 -3.25 -4.88
CA HIS A 49 18.68 -4.19 -5.88
C HIS A 49 17.57 -4.96 -6.61
N ILE A 50 16.36 -5.02 -6.06
CA ILE A 50 15.21 -5.66 -6.73
C ILE A 50 14.50 -4.74 -7.72
N LEU A 51 14.82 -3.45 -7.73
CA LEU A 51 14.20 -2.46 -8.61
C LEU A 51 14.89 -2.48 -9.99
N ALA A 52 14.10 -2.68 -11.03
CA ALA A 52 14.49 -2.45 -12.42
C ALA A 52 13.72 -1.25 -12.99
N GLU A 53 13.96 -0.86 -14.22
CA GLU A 53 13.39 0.38 -14.79
C GLU A 53 11.85 0.39 -14.74
N ASN A 54 11.21 -0.69 -15.20
CA ASN A 54 9.74 -0.80 -15.28
C ASN A 54 9.20 -2.00 -14.51
N GLU A 55 10.02 -2.66 -13.70
CA GLU A 55 9.60 -3.83 -12.95
C GLU A 55 10.30 -3.94 -11.61
N VAL A 56 9.70 -4.73 -10.73
CA VAL A 56 10.27 -5.14 -9.45
C VAL A 56 10.46 -6.66 -9.49
N LEU A 57 11.67 -7.12 -9.21
CA LEU A 57 12.10 -8.49 -9.46
C LEU A 57 11.70 -9.47 -8.35
N GLU A 58 11.34 -8.94 -7.19
CA GLU A 58 10.89 -9.71 -6.02
C GLU A 58 9.73 -8.99 -5.33
N ALA A 59 9.18 -9.59 -4.27
CA ALA A 59 8.09 -9.00 -3.51
C ALA A 59 8.44 -7.62 -2.92
N PRO A 60 7.61 -6.58 -3.14
CA PRO A 60 7.75 -5.30 -2.45
C PRO A 60 7.54 -5.44 -0.94
N ASP A 61 7.95 -4.40 -0.20
CA ASP A 61 7.70 -4.34 1.25
C ASP A 61 6.24 -3.98 1.57
N LEU A 62 5.64 -3.09 0.78
CA LEU A 62 4.23 -2.72 0.87
C LEU A 62 3.59 -2.80 -0.51
N VAL A 63 2.40 -3.36 -0.56
CA VAL A 63 1.51 -3.36 -1.74
C VAL A 63 0.17 -2.77 -1.34
N ILE A 64 -0.36 -1.89 -2.18
CA ILE A 64 -1.70 -1.31 -2.02
C ILE A 64 -2.48 -1.57 -3.30
N GLU A 65 -3.65 -2.18 -3.13
CA GLU A 65 -4.63 -2.40 -4.19
C GLU A 65 -5.90 -1.63 -3.88
N ILE A 66 -6.36 -0.84 -4.83
CA ILE A 66 -7.66 -0.17 -4.75
C ILE A 66 -8.68 -1.11 -5.42
N LEU A 67 -9.61 -1.61 -4.62
CA LEU A 67 -10.57 -2.62 -5.07
C LEU A 67 -11.58 -2.04 -6.06
N SER A 68 -12.00 -2.87 -7.00
CA SER A 68 -13.13 -2.60 -7.88
C SER A 68 -14.12 -3.75 -7.81
N ALA A 69 -15.36 -3.54 -8.27
CA ALA A 69 -16.38 -4.59 -8.26
C ALA A 69 -15.94 -5.84 -9.05
N SER A 70 -15.15 -5.65 -10.12
CA SER A 70 -14.69 -6.74 -10.98
C SER A 70 -13.46 -7.49 -10.44
N THR A 71 -12.68 -6.89 -9.55
CA THR A 71 -11.41 -7.47 -9.08
C THR A 71 -11.41 -7.86 -7.61
N ALA A 72 -12.34 -7.35 -6.80
CA ALA A 72 -12.31 -7.49 -5.35
C ALA A 72 -12.22 -8.94 -4.86
N GLU A 73 -12.97 -9.86 -5.46
CA GLU A 73 -12.94 -11.27 -5.07
C GLU A 73 -11.57 -11.88 -5.34
N TYR A 74 -10.99 -11.62 -6.50
CA TYR A 74 -9.66 -12.08 -6.87
C TYR A 74 -8.57 -11.46 -5.98
N ASP A 75 -8.66 -10.16 -5.73
CA ASP A 75 -7.69 -9.44 -4.90
C ASP A 75 -7.69 -9.93 -3.45
N ARG A 76 -8.88 -10.19 -2.88
CA ARG A 76 -9.03 -10.72 -1.52
C ARG A 76 -8.65 -12.20 -1.38
N GLY A 77 -8.75 -12.97 -2.46
CA GLY A 77 -8.50 -14.40 -2.47
C GLY A 77 -7.12 -14.76 -3.02
N VAL A 78 -7.08 -15.18 -4.27
CA VAL A 78 -5.89 -15.74 -4.93
C VAL A 78 -4.71 -14.77 -4.96
N LYS A 79 -4.96 -13.51 -5.28
CA LYS A 79 -3.90 -12.50 -5.36
C LYS A 79 -3.27 -12.23 -4.00
N ARG A 80 -4.09 -12.10 -2.94
CA ARG A 80 -3.59 -11.97 -1.56
C ARG A 80 -2.72 -13.17 -1.16
N GLU A 81 -3.17 -14.39 -1.46
CA GLU A 81 -2.39 -15.60 -1.17
C GLU A 81 -1.05 -15.62 -1.90
N ASN A 82 -1.02 -15.16 -3.15
CA ASN A 82 0.22 -15.06 -3.92
C ASN A 82 1.17 -14.01 -3.35
N TYR A 83 0.67 -12.87 -2.90
CA TYR A 83 1.48 -11.89 -2.19
C TYR A 83 2.04 -12.44 -0.88
N GLU A 84 1.25 -13.21 -0.15
CA GLU A 84 1.69 -13.88 1.08
C GLU A 84 2.85 -14.84 0.81
N LYS A 85 2.69 -15.73 -0.16
CA LYS A 85 3.72 -16.70 -0.56
C LYS A 85 5.00 -16.04 -1.06
N ALA A 86 4.86 -14.91 -1.74
CA ALA A 86 6.00 -14.17 -2.28
C ALA A 86 6.81 -13.41 -1.22
N GLY A 87 6.23 -13.16 -0.05
CA GLY A 87 6.93 -12.51 1.05
C GLY A 87 6.63 -11.00 1.21
N VAL A 88 5.55 -10.49 0.63
CA VAL A 88 5.10 -9.11 0.87
C VAL A 88 4.92 -8.90 2.38
N ARG A 89 5.46 -7.81 2.91
CA ARG A 89 5.41 -7.53 4.36
C ARG A 89 4.11 -6.91 4.79
N GLU A 90 3.53 -6.06 3.97
CA GLU A 90 2.30 -5.34 4.28
C GLU A 90 1.44 -5.21 3.03
N LEU A 91 0.13 -5.45 3.17
CA LEU A 91 -0.82 -5.40 2.06
C LEU A 91 -2.06 -4.63 2.51
N TRP A 92 -2.42 -3.60 1.76
CA TRP A 92 -3.67 -2.85 1.97
C TRP A 92 -4.60 -3.12 0.79
N LEU A 93 -5.78 -3.66 1.09
CA LEU A 93 -6.87 -3.82 0.13
C LEU A 93 -7.93 -2.77 0.46
N ILE A 94 -7.98 -1.71 -0.29
CA ILE A 94 -8.80 -0.54 0.02
C ILE A 94 -10.03 -0.51 -0.87
N ASP A 95 -11.20 -0.60 -0.25
CA ASP A 95 -12.48 -0.38 -0.93
C ASP A 95 -12.72 1.13 -1.02
N PRO A 96 -12.81 1.69 -2.24
CA PRO A 96 -13.04 3.13 -2.39
C PRO A 96 -14.42 3.59 -1.89
N TYR A 97 -15.34 2.67 -1.64
CA TYR A 97 -16.70 2.97 -1.17
C TYR A 97 -16.86 2.94 0.35
N GLY A 98 -15.84 2.49 1.10
CA GLY A 98 -15.92 2.59 2.55
C GLY A 98 -15.08 1.57 3.34
N PRO A 99 -15.11 1.71 4.67
CA PRO A 99 -14.29 0.87 5.56
C PRO A 99 -14.73 -0.58 5.62
N ALA A 100 -16.01 -0.89 5.39
CA ALA A 100 -16.52 -2.25 5.51
C ALA A 100 -15.85 -3.25 4.55
N GLY A 101 -15.44 -2.79 3.36
CA GLY A 101 -14.74 -3.60 2.37
C GLY A 101 -13.22 -3.48 2.41
N THR A 102 -12.66 -2.70 3.32
CA THR A 102 -11.22 -2.42 3.40
C THR A 102 -10.55 -3.33 4.40
N GLN A 103 -9.41 -3.91 4.00
CA GLN A 103 -8.65 -4.86 4.82
C GLN A 103 -7.18 -4.48 4.81
N PHE A 104 -6.55 -4.54 5.98
CA PHE A 104 -5.13 -4.29 6.17
C PHE A 104 -4.47 -5.57 6.67
N TYR A 105 -3.37 -5.97 6.03
CA TYR A 105 -2.61 -7.16 6.39
C TYR A 105 -1.18 -6.80 6.73
N GLN A 106 -0.66 -7.41 7.76
CA GLN A 106 0.75 -7.30 8.15
C GLN A 106 1.36 -8.68 8.33
N ARG A 107 2.59 -8.85 7.88
CA ARG A 107 3.29 -10.13 7.96
C ARG A 107 3.66 -10.46 9.40
N ARG A 108 3.33 -11.70 9.79
CA ARG A 108 3.78 -12.33 11.03
C ARG A 108 4.31 -13.71 10.68
N GLY A 109 5.64 -13.87 10.72
CA GLY A 109 6.27 -15.08 10.20
C GLY A 109 6.05 -15.24 8.69
N GLU A 110 5.44 -16.34 8.29
CA GLU A 110 5.17 -16.66 6.89
C GLU A 110 3.77 -16.23 6.42
N GLU A 111 2.98 -15.65 7.30
CA GLU A 111 1.57 -15.31 7.02
C GLU A 111 1.34 -13.80 6.99
N LEU A 112 0.42 -13.38 6.12
CA LEU A 112 -0.22 -12.08 6.17
C LEU A 112 -1.44 -12.15 7.07
N VAL A 113 -1.37 -11.47 8.22
CA VAL A 113 -2.44 -11.46 9.22
C VAL A 113 -3.25 -10.18 9.08
N GLU A 114 -4.57 -10.32 8.98
CA GLU A 114 -5.46 -9.16 8.97
C GLU A 114 -5.41 -8.44 10.31
N ILE A 115 -5.25 -7.13 10.26
CA ILE A 115 -5.25 -6.25 11.43
C ILE A 115 -6.41 -5.27 11.34
N ALA A 116 -6.95 -4.88 12.49
CA ALA A 116 -7.93 -3.81 12.59
C ALA A 116 -7.23 -2.48 12.93
N PRO A 117 -7.67 -1.36 12.35
CA PRO A 117 -7.24 -0.05 12.82
C PRO A 117 -7.56 0.14 14.30
N VAL A 118 -6.68 0.78 15.04
CA VAL A 118 -6.90 1.15 16.44
C VAL A 118 -7.15 2.65 16.50
N ASP A 119 -8.31 3.04 17.01
CA ASP A 119 -8.75 4.45 17.01
C ASP A 119 -8.67 5.10 15.61
N GLY A 120 -9.01 4.33 14.58
CA GLY A 120 -8.97 4.77 13.20
C GLY A 120 -7.57 4.92 12.61
N ILE A 121 -6.55 4.36 13.25
CA ILE A 121 -5.15 4.49 12.81
C ILE A 121 -4.55 3.11 12.51
N VAL A 122 -3.88 3.01 11.37
CA VAL A 122 -3.02 1.88 11.01
C VAL A 122 -1.57 2.33 11.08
N HIS A 123 -0.77 1.69 11.92
CA HIS A 123 0.67 1.89 11.96
C HIS A 123 1.33 0.95 10.96
N SER A 124 2.00 1.51 9.95
CA SER A 124 2.70 0.69 8.96
C SER A 124 3.91 -0.02 9.57
N ILE A 125 4.10 -1.27 9.21
CA ILE A 125 5.33 -2.01 9.54
C ILE A 125 6.38 -1.89 8.43
N ALA A 126 5.95 -1.65 7.20
CA ALA A 126 6.85 -1.49 6.06
C ALA A 126 7.46 -0.09 5.98
N LEU A 127 6.68 0.94 6.36
CA LEU A 127 7.09 2.34 6.35
C LEU A 127 7.35 2.82 7.77
N PRO A 128 8.61 3.02 8.18
CA PRO A 128 8.94 3.50 9.53
C PRO A 128 8.21 4.80 9.86
N ASN A 129 7.53 4.83 11.02
CA ASN A 129 6.81 5.98 11.57
C ASN A 129 5.63 6.49 10.73
N PHE A 130 5.22 5.77 9.70
CA PHE A 130 4.03 6.11 8.93
C PHE A 130 2.77 5.64 9.65
N LYS A 131 1.82 6.57 9.82
CA LYS A 131 0.51 6.34 10.44
C LYS A 131 -0.56 6.71 9.43
N LEU A 132 -1.36 5.73 9.02
CA LEU A 132 -2.50 5.98 8.15
C LEU A 132 -3.73 6.21 9.02
N LYS A 133 -4.32 7.41 8.95
CA LYS A 133 -5.66 7.61 9.46
C LYS A 133 -6.66 7.09 8.42
N THR A 134 -7.49 6.15 8.80
CA THR A 134 -8.46 5.56 7.86
C THR A 134 -9.44 6.58 7.31
N ALA A 135 -9.74 7.62 8.10
CA ALA A 135 -10.57 8.74 7.66
C ALA A 135 -10.02 9.49 6.42
N TRP A 136 -8.73 9.38 6.12
CA TRP A 136 -8.15 10.00 4.92
C TRP A 136 -8.51 9.27 3.62
N LEU A 137 -9.00 8.04 3.72
CA LEU A 137 -9.24 7.18 2.56
C LEU A 137 -10.55 7.47 1.82
N TRP A 138 -11.47 8.15 2.48
CA TRP A 138 -12.79 8.39 1.91
C TRP A 138 -13.15 9.87 1.97
N PRO A 139 -13.91 10.35 0.95
CA PRO A 139 -14.37 11.73 0.95
C PRO A 139 -15.18 12.09 2.19
N ASP A 140 -15.02 13.32 2.65
CA ASP A 140 -15.83 13.90 3.72
C ASP A 140 -17.25 14.25 3.24
N ALA A 141 -18.03 14.92 4.10
CA ALA A 141 -19.39 15.35 3.77
C ALA A 141 -19.46 16.30 2.57
N SER A 142 -18.36 16.98 2.20
CA SER A 142 -18.27 17.83 1.01
C SER A 142 -17.91 17.06 -0.25
N GLY A 143 -17.66 15.76 -0.15
CA GLY A 143 -17.23 14.92 -1.25
C GLY A 143 -15.75 15.03 -1.60
N GLN A 144 -14.94 15.56 -0.70
CA GLN A 144 -13.52 15.78 -0.93
C GLN A 144 -12.63 14.92 -0.01
N LEU A 145 -11.52 14.42 -0.59
CA LEU A 145 -10.43 13.85 0.18
C LEU A 145 -9.66 14.98 0.90
N PRO A 146 -8.95 14.67 2.00
CA PRO A 146 -8.19 15.69 2.72
C PRO A 146 -7.10 16.32 1.84
N ASN A 147 -6.71 17.53 2.21
CA ASN A 147 -5.61 18.21 1.52
C ASN A 147 -4.29 17.46 1.78
N PRO A 148 -3.58 17.01 0.72
CA PRO A 148 -2.34 16.25 0.89
C PRO A 148 -1.27 16.98 1.70
N VAL A 149 -1.19 18.31 1.59
CA VAL A 149 -0.21 19.10 2.33
C VAL A 149 -0.49 19.06 3.83
N GLU A 150 -1.76 19.17 4.24
CA GLU A 150 -2.13 19.08 5.65
C GLU A 150 -1.84 17.69 6.22
N VAL A 151 -2.10 16.64 5.44
CA VAL A 151 -1.75 15.26 5.81
C VAL A 151 -0.23 15.11 6.00
N LEU A 152 0.56 15.65 5.06
CA LEU A 152 2.02 15.58 5.13
C LEU A 152 2.59 16.37 6.32
N LYS A 153 2.01 17.51 6.66
CA LYS A 153 2.36 18.26 7.88
C LYS A 153 2.10 17.42 9.12
N GLU A 154 0.95 16.77 9.18
CA GLU A 154 0.60 15.89 10.30
C GLU A 154 1.55 14.70 10.43
N LEU A 155 2.04 14.18 9.29
CA LEU A 155 3.04 13.12 9.24
C LEU A 155 4.48 13.61 9.47
N GLY A 156 4.69 14.91 9.60
CA GLY A 156 6.03 15.47 9.77
C GLY A 156 6.89 15.45 8.52
N ALA A 157 6.30 15.29 7.34
CA ALA A 157 6.99 15.15 6.05
C ALA A 157 7.02 16.44 5.22
N VAL A 158 6.74 17.53 5.86
CA VAL A 158 6.75 18.86 5.25
C VAL A 158 7.06 19.92 6.30
#